data_02249ad151c71da25d7ab9cc22d36500
#
_entry.id   02249ad151c71da25d7ab9cc22d36500
#
_cell.length_a   1.000
_cell.length_b   1.000
_cell.length_c   1.000
_cell.angle_alpha   90.00
_cell.angle_beta   90.00
_cell.angle_gamma   90.00
#
_symmetry.space_group_name_H-M   'P 1'
#
loop_
_entity.id
_entity.type
_entity.pdbx_description
1 polymer ?
#
loop_
_entity_poly.entity_id
_entity_poly.type
_entity_poly.pdbx_seq_one_letter_code
_entity_poly.pdbx_strand_id
1 'polypeptide(L)' 'MLKARVVKATVNFIHKWRVYYAGELLATFENEKDARDYAKFIDQQ' A
#
# COMPACT_ATOMS: atom_id res chain seq x y z
N MET A 1 -12.97 -9.96 8.14
CA MET A 1 -12.74 -9.60 6.75
C MET A 1 -11.37 -8.99 6.57
N LEU A 2 -10.65 -9.44 5.56
CA LEU A 2 -9.32 -8.91 5.28
C LEU A 2 -9.44 -7.59 4.51
N LYS A 3 -8.57 -6.65 4.84
CA LYS A 3 -8.51 -5.37 4.14
C LYS A 3 -7.07 -5.09 3.74
N ALA A 4 -6.91 -4.37 2.64
CA ALA A 4 -5.60 -3.92 2.21
C ALA A 4 -5.07 -2.89 3.21
N ARG A 5 -3.77 -2.91 3.44
CA ARG A 5 -3.11 -1.99 4.37
C ARG A 5 -2.06 -1.18 3.63
N VAL A 6 -2.01 0.09 3.94
CA VAL A 6 -1.00 0.99 3.36
C VAL A 6 0.01 1.29 4.46
N VAL A 7 1.27 0.97 4.19
CA VAL A 7 2.36 1.15 5.15
C VAL A 7 3.42 2.06 4.55
N LYS A 8 3.76 3.12 5.27
CA LYS A 8 4.85 4.01 4.86
C LYS A 8 6.19 3.37 5.21
N ALA A 9 7.09 3.31 4.24
CA ALA A 9 8.45 2.83 4.45
C ALA A 9 9.43 3.89 4.02
N THR A 10 10.44 4.14 4.84
CA THR A 10 11.46 5.13 4.56
C THR A 10 12.82 4.42 4.52
N VAL A 11 13.50 4.53 3.37
CA VAL A 11 14.84 3.96 3.21
C VAL A 11 15.71 5.02 2.54
N ASN A 12 16.84 5.36 3.20
CA ASN A 12 17.78 6.37 2.68
C ASN A 12 17.08 7.68 2.31
N PHE A 13 16.21 8.15 3.21
CA PHE A 13 15.45 9.40 3.04
C PHE A 13 14.43 9.35 1.90
N ILE A 14 14.22 8.18 1.30
CA ILE A 14 13.21 8.00 0.27
C ILE A 14 11.98 7.39 0.91
N HIS A 15 10.82 8.03 0.70
CA HIS A 15 9.57 7.54 1.24
C HIS A 15 8.83 6.73 0.19
N LYS A 16 8.39 5.53 0.57
CA LYS A 16 7.60 4.68 -0.31
C LYS A 16 6.39 4.19 0.47
N TRP A 17 5.32 3.91 -0.25
CA TRP A 17 4.07 3.45 0.33
C TRP A 17 3.80 2.04 -0.16
N ARG A 18 3.78 1.08 0.76
CA ARG A 18 3.59 -0.33 0.43
C ARG A 18 2.16 -0.74 0.72
N VAL A 19 1.59 -1.50 -0.20
CA VAL A 19 0.24 -2.02 -0.03
C VAL A 19 0.32 -3.51 0.23
N TYR A 20 -0.22 -3.91 1.38
CA TYR A 20 -0.26 -5.31 1.80
C TYR A 20 -1.71 -5.80 1.83
N TYR A 21 -1.88 -7.05 1.47
CA TYR A 21 -3.17 -7.71 1.58
C TYR A 21 -2.94 -9.15 2.02
N ALA A 22 -3.65 -9.56 3.08
CA ALA A 22 -3.50 -10.90 3.66
C ALA A 22 -2.05 -11.22 4.02
N GLY A 23 -1.31 -10.21 4.48
CA GLY A 23 0.09 -10.39 4.88
C GLY A 23 1.08 -10.43 3.74
N GLU A 24 0.63 -10.18 2.51
CA GLU A 24 1.49 -10.23 1.33
C GLU A 24 1.62 -8.85 0.70
N LEU A 25 2.84 -8.50 0.31
CA LEU A 25 3.11 -7.23 -0.37
C LEU A 25 2.64 -7.33 -1.82
N LEU A 26 1.69 -6.49 -2.19
CA LEU A 26 1.13 -6.48 -3.54
C LEU A 26 1.76 -5.41 -4.44
N ALA A 27 2.04 -4.24 -3.89
CA ALA A 27 2.53 -3.14 -4.70
C ALA A 27 3.25 -2.12 -3.83
N THR A 28 4.10 -1.30 -4.48
CA THR A 28 4.80 -0.21 -3.83
C THR A 28 4.60 1.04 -4.68
N PHE A 29 4.29 2.16 -4.02
CA PHE A 29 4.05 3.44 -4.69
C PHE A 29 4.91 4.52 -4.07
N GLU A 30 5.17 5.55 -4.85
CA GLU A 30 5.92 6.71 -4.36
C GLU A 30 5.01 7.76 -3.73
N ASN A 31 3.71 7.67 -3.98
CA ASN A 31 2.72 8.61 -3.46
C ASN A 31 1.71 7.90 -2.59
N GLU A 32 1.36 8.55 -1.47
CA GLU A 32 0.34 8.01 -0.58
C GLU A 32 -1.01 7.88 -1.28
N LYS A 33 -1.37 8.88 -2.06
CA LYS A 33 -2.66 8.88 -2.75
C LYS A 33 -2.80 7.66 -3.66
N ASP A 34 -1.75 7.37 -4.43
CA ASP A 34 -1.77 6.24 -5.34
C ASP A 34 -1.89 4.92 -4.57
N ALA A 35 -1.16 4.81 -3.46
CA ALA A 35 -1.23 3.60 -2.64
C ALA A 35 -2.62 3.40 -2.05
N ARG A 36 -3.22 4.48 -1.57
CA ARG A 36 -4.57 4.40 -0.99
C ARG A 36 -5.62 4.07 -2.04
N ASP A 37 -5.48 4.64 -3.23
CA ASP A 37 -6.40 4.33 -4.32
C ASP A 37 -6.31 2.86 -4.71
N TYR A 38 -5.10 2.33 -4.76
CA TYR A 38 -4.90 0.91 -5.07
C TYR A 38 -5.49 0.02 -3.97
N ALA A 39 -5.24 0.37 -2.71
CA ALA A 39 -5.78 -0.40 -1.59
C ALA A 39 -7.30 -0.42 -1.62
N LYS A 40 -7.90 0.72 -1.95
CA LYS A 40 -9.34 0.82 -2.07
C LYS A 40 -9.88 -0.06 -3.20
N PHE A 41 -9.15 -0.10 -4.31
CA PHE A 41 -9.51 -0.96 -5.43
C PHE A 41 -9.51 -2.44 -5.01
N ILE A 42 -8.49 -2.85 -4.27
CA ILE A 42 -8.40 -4.23 -3.77
C ILE A 42 -9.58 -4.55 -2.84
N ASP A 43 -9.91 -3.61 -1.94
CA ASP A 43 -11.00 -3.81 -0.98
C ASP A 43 -12.36 -3.92 -1.63
N GLN A 44 -12.50 -3.43 -2.86
CA GLN A 44 -13.77 -3.46 -3.59
C GLN A 44 -13.98 -4.74 -4.40
N GLN A 45 -13.01 -5.61 -4.41
CA GLN A 45 -13.10 -6.85 -5.17
C GLN A 45 -13.64 -8.04 -4.38
#